data_18d002c740a17165e1eae4cf0d41dde5
#
_entry.id   18d002c740a17165e1eae4cf0d41dde5
#
_cell.length_a   1.000
_cell.length_b   1.000
_cell.length_c   1.000
_cell.angle_alpha   90.00
_cell.angle_beta   90.00
_cell.angle_gamma   90.00
#
_symmetry.space_group_name_H-M   'P 1'
#
loop_
_entity.id
_entity.type
_entity.pdbx_description
1 polymer ?
#
loop_
_entity_poly.entity_id
_entity_poly.type
_entity_poly.pdbx_seq_one_letter_code
_entity_poly.pdbx_strand_id
1 'polypeptide(L)'
;MRATTHSGRAGKNGAYNPRHNDRNFDIGNAEHIDPERVKNNHYWNWTGNLQMSFEDAEAAFYEKHCRAHLDAQNNRYRAQRHAERVRSIDEYRQARQTCPEEVILMVGNRDEHAGPETLWQICKEFKDWQEKTFPGLRVLDMALHADEEGAPHVHARQVWLYSDKDGMQAVGQDKCLQAAGIPLPHPDKPRSRYNNRKQTASRMMREQFFSICREHGFGSMLETTPREASRSGRELEDYKANEAQKRAQAAEMRAKMAEEKTRQAETSLQRIKSTKTHAQKRTQRAQEQAQEQESRNSTLRATESEIRGRMEREQRTARQLAEMNQKARQTLREMQKQLEVLKPYLSKAEQKQLEEQQRQLEQEWDEPEWG
;
A
#
# COMPACT_ATOMS: atom_id res chain seq x y z
N MET A 1 -6.40 19.34 -11.95
CA MET A 1 -5.31 18.53 -11.33
C MET A 1 -5.43 18.57 -9.80
N ARG A 2 -5.00 17.57 -9.04
CA ARG A 2 -5.09 17.56 -7.56
C ARG A 2 -3.71 17.33 -6.97
N ALA A 3 -3.38 18.01 -5.87
CA ALA A 3 -2.24 17.63 -5.04
C ALA A 3 -2.71 16.68 -3.93
N THR A 4 -1.95 15.65 -3.67
CA THR A 4 -2.32 14.60 -2.72
C THR A 4 -1.21 14.40 -1.71
N THR A 5 -1.60 14.33 -0.43
CA THR A 5 -0.72 13.95 0.67
C THR A 5 -1.37 12.82 1.44
N HIS A 6 -0.72 11.67 1.49
CA HIS A 6 -1.13 10.56 2.35
C HIS A 6 -0.07 10.33 3.41
N SER A 7 -0.46 10.06 4.64
CA SER A 7 0.49 9.74 5.70
C SER A 7 0.02 8.57 6.55
N GLY A 8 0.95 7.75 6.99
CA GLY A 8 0.67 6.61 7.87
C GLY A 8 1.93 5.95 8.40
N ARG A 9 1.76 5.02 9.34
CA ARG A 9 2.84 4.21 9.92
C ARG A 9 2.80 2.76 9.51
N ALA A 10 1.71 2.35 8.86
CA ALA A 10 1.56 1.01 8.33
C ALA A 10 0.81 1.08 7.01
N GLY A 11 1.32 0.41 5.99
CA GLY A 11 0.66 0.20 4.71
C GLY A 11 -0.43 -0.88 4.79
N LYS A 12 -1.06 -1.16 3.65
CA LYS A 12 -2.11 -2.19 3.52
C LYS A 12 -1.64 -3.58 3.95
N ASN A 13 -0.35 -3.88 3.76
CA ASN A 13 0.25 -5.20 4.01
C ASN A 13 1.25 -5.17 5.18
N GLY A 14 1.11 -4.26 6.13
CA GLY A 14 2.01 -4.11 7.27
C GLY A 14 2.74 -2.78 7.30
N ALA A 15 3.88 -2.71 8.00
CA ALA A 15 4.70 -1.51 8.07
C ALA A 15 5.30 -1.16 6.70
N TYR A 16 5.40 0.12 6.41
CA TYR A 16 6.12 0.60 5.23
C TYR A 16 7.58 0.16 5.27
N ASN A 17 8.13 -0.22 4.12
CA ASN A 17 9.47 -0.76 4.01
C ASN A 17 10.40 0.26 3.32
N PRO A 18 11.44 0.79 3.99
CA PRO A 18 12.39 1.71 3.39
C PRO A 18 13.11 1.15 2.16
N ARG A 19 13.30 -0.20 2.08
CA ARG A 19 13.92 -0.86 0.93
C ARG A 19 13.11 -0.74 -0.36
N HIS A 20 11.77 -0.57 -0.26
CA HIS A 20 10.95 -0.26 -1.43
C HIS A 20 11.29 1.13 -1.94
N ASN A 21 11.48 2.08 -1.02
CA ASN A 21 11.69 3.47 -1.38
C ASN A 21 13.05 3.70 -2.05
N ASP A 22 14.12 3.09 -1.56
CA ASP A 22 15.47 3.21 -2.15
C ASP A 22 15.79 2.14 -3.21
N ARG A 23 14.80 1.33 -3.60
CA ARG A 23 14.97 0.23 -4.57
C ARG A 23 16.03 -0.80 -4.15
N ASN A 24 16.25 -0.97 -2.86
CA ASN A 24 17.20 -1.94 -2.32
C ASN A 24 16.61 -3.36 -2.28
N PHE A 25 16.19 -3.86 -3.45
CA PHE A 25 15.68 -5.20 -3.68
C PHE A 25 15.83 -5.57 -5.16
N ASP A 26 15.57 -6.82 -5.52
CA ASP A 26 15.56 -7.27 -6.92
C ASP A 26 14.34 -6.69 -7.66
N ILE A 27 14.56 -5.63 -8.42
CA ILE A 27 13.54 -4.95 -9.22
C ILE A 27 13.16 -5.72 -10.50
N GLY A 28 13.98 -6.67 -10.95
CA GLY A 28 13.74 -7.43 -12.19
C GLY A 28 12.47 -8.29 -12.13
N ASN A 29 11.98 -8.61 -10.93
CA ASN A 29 10.76 -9.38 -10.71
C ASN A 29 9.56 -8.51 -10.27
N ALA A 30 9.69 -7.19 -10.28
CA ALA A 30 8.65 -6.27 -9.85
C ALA A 30 7.83 -5.78 -11.04
N GLU A 31 6.68 -6.41 -11.32
CA GLU A 31 5.81 -6.13 -12.47
C GLU A 31 5.39 -4.66 -12.64
N HIS A 32 5.40 -3.87 -11.55
CA HIS A 32 4.97 -2.47 -11.53
C HIS A 32 6.11 -1.47 -11.65
N ILE A 33 7.37 -1.92 -11.74
CA ILE A 33 8.56 -1.09 -11.85
C ILE A 33 9.17 -1.27 -13.25
N ASP A 34 9.43 -0.17 -13.92
CA ASP A 34 10.15 -0.13 -15.19
C ASP A 34 11.65 0.05 -14.92
N PRO A 35 12.50 -0.98 -15.12
CA PRO A 35 13.91 -0.91 -14.83
C PRO A 35 14.66 0.17 -15.64
N GLU A 36 14.20 0.51 -16.85
CA GLU A 36 14.82 1.54 -17.67
C GLU A 36 14.56 2.96 -17.13
N ARG A 37 13.48 3.13 -16.39
CA ARG A 37 13.07 4.41 -15.81
C ARG A 37 13.62 4.65 -14.41
N VAL A 38 14.18 3.65 -13.73
CA VAL A 38 14.78 3.78 -12.38
C VAL A 38 15.83 4.90 -12.32
N LYS A 39 16.56 5.14 -13.41
CA LYS A 39 17.52 6.24 -13.52
C LYS A 39 16.92 7.65 -13.35
N ASN A 40 15.60 7.77 -13.47
CA ASN A 40 14.87 9.03 -13.29
C ASN A 40 14.37 9.22 -11.84
N ASN A 41 14.64 8.26 -10.96
CA ASN A 41 14.33 8.39 -9.55
C ASN A 41 15.34 9.31 -8.87
N HIS A 42 14.86 10.02 -7.84
CA HIS A 42 15.72 10.86 -6.99
C HIS A 42 15.67 10.35 -5.56
N TYR A 43 16.81 10.41 -4.89
CA TYR A 43 16.96 9.95 -3.52
C TYR A 43 17.62 11.02 -2.67
N TRP A 44 17.23 11.07 -1.42
CA TRP A 44 17.83 11.90 -0.40
C TRP A 44 17.70 11.21 0.96
N ASN A 45 18.72 11.28 1.80
CA ASN A 45 18.62 10.89 3.20
C ASN A 45 19.33 11.92 4.10
N TRP A 46 18.99 11.92 5.37
CA TRP A 46 19.48 12.89 6.36
C TRP A 46 20.99 12.86 6.56
N THR A 47 21.67 11.77 6.20
CA THR A 47 23.13 11.65 6.34
C THR A 47 23.87 12.37 5.21
N GLY A 48 23.21 12.62 4.09
CA GLY A 48 23.81 13.12 2.84
C GLY A 48 24.60 12.05 2.07
N ASN A 49 24.76 10.84 2.62
CA ASN A 49 25.44 9.73 1.97
C ASN A 49 24.43 8.85 1.20
N LEU A 50 24.34 9.05 -0.10
CA LEU A 50 23.42 8.29 -0.97
C LEU A 50 23.86 6.82 -1.19
N GLN A 51 25.06 6.42 -0.76
CA GLN A 51 25.48 5.01 -0.77
C GLN A 51 24.95 4.23 0.44
N MET A 52 24.48 4.94 1.47
CA MET A 52 23.84 4.34 2.63
C MET A 52 22.39 4.04 2.30
N SER A 53 21.95 2.80 2.58
CA SER A 53 20.54 2.43 2.41
C SER A 53 19.65 3.27 3.34
N PHE A 54 18.39 3.45 2.96
CA PHE A 54 17.42 4.15 3.80
C PHE A 54 17.22 3.43 5.14
N GLU A 55 17.25 2.10 5.13
CA GLU A 55 17.16 1.32 6.37
C GLU A 55 18.32 1.61 7.33
N ASP A 56 19.55 1.68 6.81
CA ASP A 56 20.74 1.99 7.62
C ASP A 56 20.76 3.46 8.05
N ALA A 57 20.31 4.37 7.19
CA ALA A 57 20.20 5.79 7.54
C ALA A 57 19.18 6.00 8.67
N GLU A 58 18.02 5.32 8.62
CA GLU A 58 17.05 5.33 9.71
C GLU A 58 17.64 4.74 11.01
N ALA A 59 18.29 3.59 10.92
CA ALA A 59 18.92 2.95 12.09
C ALA A 59 19.94 3.88 12.75
N ALA A 60 20.82 4.50 11.94
CA ALA A 60 21.80 5.47 12.43
C ALA A 60 21.15 6.71 13.08
N PHE A 61 20.00 7.16 12.56
CA PHE A 61 19.26 8.26 13.15
C PHE A 61 18.75 7.91 14.56
N TYR A 62 18.12 6.75 14.71
CA TYR A 62 17.61 6.32 16.01
C TYR A 62 18.73 6.07 17.01
N GLU A 63 19.82 5.48 16.56
CA GLU A 63 21.02 5.29 17.37
C GLU A 63 21.52 6.62 17.92
N LYS A 64 21.67 7.62 17.05
CA LYS A 64 22.18 8.94 17.40
C LYS A 64 21.26 9.73 18.34
N HIS A 65 19.95 9.69 18.07
CA HIS A 65 19.00 10.61 18.70
C HIS A 65 18.17 9.97 19.82
N CYS A 66 17.90 8.67 19.76
CA CYS A 66 16.95 8.02 20.67
C CYS A 66 17.61 7.05 21.65
N ARG A 67 18.89 6.67 21.45
CA ARG A 67 19.60 5.69 22.29
C ARG A 67 19.55 6.07 23.76
N ALA A 68 19.91 7.28 24.13
CA ALA A 68 19.98 7.73 25.52
C ALA A 68 18.60 7.61 26.22
N HIS A 69 17.54 8.03 25.56
CA HIS A 69 16.18 7.90 26.07
C HIS A 69 15.78 6.43 26.29
N LEU A 70 16.07 5.58 25.30
CA LEU A 70 15.74 4.16 25.35
C LEU A 70 16.48 3.44 26.46
N ASP A 71 17.79 3.73 26.65
CA ASP A 71 18.61 3.13 27.69
C ASP A 71 18.09 3.54 29.10
N ALA A 72 17.76 4.81 29.26
CA ALA A 72 17.13 5.30 30.50
C ALA A 72 15.78 4.61 30.75
N GLN A 73 14.96 4.41 29.71
CA GLN A 73 13.71 3.68 29.80
C GLN A 73 13.91 2.22 30.16
N ASN A 74 14.82 1.53 29.49
CA ASN A 74 15.18 0.15 29.74
C ASN A 74 15.71 -0.06 31.17
N ASN A 75 16.53 0.85 31.66
CA ASN A 75 17.01 0.81 33.06
C ASN A 75 15.88 0.94 34.07
N ARG A 76 14.90 1.82 33.80
CA ARG A 76 13.68 1.91 34.64
C ARG A 76 12.89 0.61 34.64
N TYR A 77 12.71 -0.02 33.49
CA TYR A 77 12.01 -1.30 33.39
C TYR A 77 12.75 -2.42 34.15
N ARG A 78 14.07 -2.50 34.05
CA ARG A 78 14.86 -3.47 34.80
C ARG A 78 14.72 -3.25 36.30
N ALA A 79 14.79 -2.00 36.76
CA ALA A 79 14.62 -1.63 38.18
C ALA A 79 13.22 -1.99 38.71
N GLN A 80 12.20 -1.90 37.86
CA GLN A 80 10.82 -2.26 38.17
C GLN A 80 10.50 -3.74 37.98
N ARG A 81 11.50 -4.56 37.64
CA ARG A 81 11.36 -6.00 37.30
C ARG A 81 10.45 -6.29 36.09
N HIS A 82 10.39 -5.37 35.14
CA HIS A 82 9.66 -5.48 33.89
C HIS A 82 10.63 -5.79 32.73
N ALA A 83 11.36 -6.88 32.83
CA ALA A 83 12.37 -7.27 31.82
C ALA A 83 11.74 -7.50 30.43
N GLU A 84 10.48 -7.93 30.38
CA GLU A 84 9.68 -8.14 29.18
C GLU A 84 9.42 -6.85 28.36
N ARG A 85 9.63 -5.68 28.97
CA ARG A 85 9.46 -4.37 28.32
C ARG A 85 10.77 -3.78 27.80
N VAL A 86 11.89 -4.40 28.12
CA VAL A 86 13.20 -3.97 27.63
C VAL A 86 13.28 -4.22 26.13
N ARG A 87 13.71 -3.22 25.38
CA ARG A 87 13.78 -3.28 23.91
C ARG A 87 15.17 -2.89 23.41
N SER A 88 15.57 -3.48 22.29
CA SER A 88 16.68 -2.99 21.48
C SER A 88 16.29 -1.68 20.75
N ILE A 89 17.27 -1.00 20.16
CA ILE A 89 16.99 0.20 19.37
C ILE A 89 16.22 -0.13 18.08
N ASP A 90 16.47 -1.31 17.50
CA ASP A 90 15.75 -1.77 16.33
C ASP A 90 14.29 -2.09 16.64
N GLU A 91 14.01 -2.76 17.76
CA GLU A 91 12.64 -2.96 18.23
C GLU A 91 11.93 -1.63 18.51
N TYR A 92 12.66 -0.64 19.06
CA TYR A 92 12.13 0.71 19.27
C TYR A 92 11.82 1.39 17.92
N ARG A 93 12.72 1.30 16.93
CA ARG A 93 12.55 1.85 15.59
C ARG A 93 11.40 1.21 14.84
N GLN A 94 11.17 -0.09 15.02
CA GLN A 94 10.13 -0.85 14.31
C GLN A 94 8.76 -0.82 15.02
N ALA A 95 8.72 -0.40 16.28
CA ALA A 95 7.46 -0.37 17.03
C ALA A 95 6.49 0.67 16.46
N ARG A 96 5.21 0.30 16.36
CA ARG A 96 4.14 1.12 15.76
C ARG A 96 4.07 2.56 16.29
N GLN A 97 4.37 2.78 17.56
CA GLN A 97 4.30 4.11 18.18
C GLN A 97 5.52 4.97 17.85
N THR A 98 6.65 4.34 17.54
CA THR A 98 7.95 4.99 17.41
C THR A 98 8.60 4.81 16.05
N CYS A 99 8.05 3.97 15.17
CA CYS A 99 8.54 3.85 13.80
C CYS A 99 8.34 5.16 13.00
N PRO A 100 9.12 5.37 11.94
CA PRO A 100 8.90 6.47 11.02
C PRO A 100 7.49 6.47 10.44
N GLU A 101 6.93 7.65 10.27
CA GLU A 101 5.72 7.88 9.49
C GLU A 101 6.12 8.08 8.03
N GLU A 102 5.48 7.36 7.13
CA GLU A 102 5.66 7.58 5.70
C GLU A 102 4.61 8.54 5.18
N VAL A 103 5.04 9.47 4.35
CA VAL A 103 4.20 10.44 3.65
C VAL A 103 4.42 10.24 2.15
N ILE A 104 3.32 10.09 1.41
CA ILE A 104 3.35 10.03 -0.05
C ILE A 104 2.83 11.36 -0.57
N LEU A 105 3.62 12.02 -1.40
CA LEU A 105 3.35 13.33 -2.00
C LEU A 105 3.24 13.17 -3.51
N MET A 106 2.16 13.68 -4.08
CA MET A 106 1.89 13.60 -5.52
C MET A 106 1.15 14.85 -5.99
N VAL A 107 1.46 15.31 -7.20
CA VAL A 107 0.79 16.43 -7.86
C VAL A 107 0.25 15.96 -9.19
N GLY A 108 -1.07 15.79 -9.27
CA GLY A 108 -1.77 15.32 -10.46
C GLY A 108 -2.35 13.93 -10.32
N ASN A 109 -2.53 13.29 -11.45
CA ASN A 109 -3.01 11.92 -11.62
C ASN A 109 -2.23 11.26 -12.76
N ARG A 110 -2.62 10.05 -13.17
CA ARG A 110 -1.95 9.30 -14.24
C ARG A 110 -1.86 10.08 -15.57
N ASP A 111 -2.90 10.83 -15.92
CA ASP A 111 -3.02 11.46 -17.24
C ASP A 111 -2.41 12.86 -17.27
N GLU A 112 -2.44 13.56 -16.13
CA GLU A 112 -1.95 14.93 -16.00
C GLU A 112 -1.27 15.09 -14.62
N HIS A 113 0.05 15.30 -14.61
CA HIS A 113 0.85 15.38 -13.38
C HIS A 113 2.04 16.33 -13.52
N ALA A 114 2.61 16.70 -12.38
CA ALA A 114 3.89 17.42 -12.35
C ALA A 114 5.01 16.50 -12.86
N GLY A 115 5.93 17.08 -13.64
CA GLY A 115 7.14 16.35 -14.03
C GLY A 115 7.99 15.99 -12.82
N PRO A 116 8.81 14.92 -12.91
CA PRO A 116 9.62 14.42 -11.80
C PRO A 116 10.47 15.49 -11.12
N GLU A 117 11.21 16.27 -11.91
CA GLU A 117 12.09 17.34 -11.39
C GLU A 117 11.33 18.42 -10.62
N THR A 118 10.20 18.87 -11.16
CA THR A 118 9.36 19.87 -10.51
C THR A 118 8.76 19.34 -9.21
N LEU A 119 8.25 18.09 -9.24
CA LEU A 119 7.74 17.46 -8.05
C LEU A 119 8.83 17.30 -6.96
N TRP A 120 10.05 16.93 -7.37
CA TRP A 120 11.17 16.80 -6.46
C TRP A 120 11.53 18.14 -5.78
N GLN A 121 11.55 19.25 -6.53
CA GLN A 121 11.78 20.58 -5.97
C GLN A 121 10.67 20.99 -4.98
N ILE A 122 9.41 20.82 -5.37
CA ILE A 122 8.25 21.06 -4.49
C ILE A 122 8.40 20.29 -3.17
N CYS A 123 8.78 19.02 -3.24
CA CYS A 123 8.91 18.17 -2.05
C CYS A 123 10.09 18.57 -1.17
N LYS A 124 11.20 19.05 -1.74
CA LYS A 124 12.33 19.58 -0.97
C LYS A 124 11.96 20.87 -0.23
N GLU A 125 11.31 21.80 -0.91
CA GLU A 125 10.82 23.04 -0.29
C GLU A 125 9.81 22.75 0.82
N PHE A 126 8.93 21.79 0.58
CA PHE A 126 7.96 21.35 1.57
C PHE A 126 8.63 20.71 2.79
N LYS A 127 9.64 19.84 2.59
CA LYS A 127 10.45 19.27 3.66
C LYS A 127 11.10 20.37 4.52
N ASP A 128 11.74 21.35 3.88
CA ASP A 128 12.43 22.44 4.58
C ASP A 128 11.45 23.29 5.39
N TRP A 129 10.28 23.56 4.83
CA TRP A 129 9.21 24.24 5.56
C TRP A 129 8.70 23.42 6.74
N GLN A 130 8.51 22.10 6.57
CA GLN A 130 8.07 21.22 7.65
C GLN A 130 9.05 21.23 8.84
N GLU A 131 10.34 21.05 8.58
CA GLU A 131 11.37 21.01 9.63
C GLU A 131 11.53 22.37 10.33
N LYS A 132 11.31 23.48 9.61
CA LYS A 132 11.29 24.83 10.16
C LYS A 132 10.06 25.09 11.04
N THR A 133 8.90 24.67 10.56
CA THR A 133 7.60 24.93 11.23
C THR A 133 7.38 24.01 12.43
N PHE A 134 7.87 22.79 12.38
CA PHE A 134 7.77 21.80 13.45
C PHE A 134 9.16 21.40 13.93
N PRO A 135 9.75 22.12 14.90
CA PRO A 135 11.17 21.95 15.28
C PRO A 135 11.58 20.53 15.71
N GLY A 136 10.63 19.69 16.09
CA GLY A 136 10.87 18.28 16.41
C GLY A 136 10.59 17.29 15.28
N LEU A 137 10.06 17.75 14.14
CA LEU A 137 9.93 16.89 12.98
C LEU A 137 11.29 16.74 12.29
N ARG A 138 11.63 15.53 11.89
CA ARG A 138 12.80 15.23 11.05
C ARG A 138 12.42 14.29 9.94
N VAL A 139 12.69 14.67 8.71
CA VAL A 139 12.63 13.79 7.55
C VAL A 139 13.91 12.97 7.51
N LEU A 140 13.78 11.66 7.41
CA LEU A 140 14.92 10.73 7.44
C LEU A 140 15.42 10.42 6.04
N ASP A 141 14.49 10.20 5.13
CA ASP A 141 14.75 9.90 3.73
C ASP A 141 13.59 10.34 2.85
N MET A 142 13.91 10.52 1.57
CA MET A 142 12.96 10.83 0.51
C MET A 142 13.36 10.11 -0.77
N ALA A 143 12.39 9.52 -1.45
CA ALA A 143 12.54 8.91 -2.75
C ALA A 143 11.46 9.40 -3.71
N LEU A 144 11.84 9.95 -4.84
CA LEU A 144 10.94 10.19 -5.96
C LEU A 144 10.95 8.96 -6.85
N HIS A 145 9.78 8.38 -7.06
CA HIS A 145 9.56 7.29 -7.99
C HIS A 145 8.95 7.83 -9.28
N ALA A 146 9.73 7.72 -10.37
CA ALA A 146 9.31 8.00 -11.73
C ALA A 146 9.26 6.71 -12.59
N ASP A 147 9.57 5.58 -11.98
CA ASP A 147 9.71 4.25 -12.58
C ASP A 147 8.46 3.38 -12.44
N GLU A 148 7.47 3.79 -11.67
CA GLU A 148 6.23 3.05 -11.50
C GLU A 148 5.15 3.45 -12.53
N GLU A 149 4.17 2.55 -12.75
CA GLU A 149 2.98 2.92 -13.51
C GLU A 149 2.16 3.98 -12.77
N GLY A 150 1.87 5.10 -13.44
CA GLY A 150 1.06 6.17 -12.89
C GLY A 150 1.79 7.51 -12.86
N ALA A 151 1.36 8.39 -11.98
CA ALA A 151 2.00 9.68 -11.78
C ALA A 151 3.25 9.54 -10.91
N PRO A 152 4.32 10.32 -11.20
CA PRO A 152 5.46 10.43 -10.31
C PRO A 152 5.00 10.82 -8.90
N HIS A 153 5.61 10.22 -7.89
CA HIS A 153 5.29 10.48 -6.50
C HIS A 153 6.53 10.40 -5.62
N VAL A 154 6.48 11.08 -4.48
CA VAL A 154 7.59 11.09 -3.52
C VAL A 154 7.15 10.37 -2.26
N HIS A 155 7.92 9.38 -1.84
CA HIS A 155 7.89 8.80 -0.52
C HIS A 155 8.83 9.59 0.37
N ALA A 156 8.36 10.06 1.52
CA ALA A 156 9.17 10.71 2.54
C ALA A 156 8.91 10.04 3.89
N ARG A 157 9.95 9.64 4.57
CA ARG A 157 9.84 9.01 5.89
C ARG A 157 10.31 9.98 6.95
N GLN A 158 9.51 10.15 7.99
CA GLN A 158 9.71 11.20 8.99
C GLN A 158 9.42 10.72 10.41
N VAL A 159 10.06 11.36 11.38
CA VAL A 159 9.82 11.13 12.81
C VAL A 159 9.54 12.44 13.54
N TRP A 160 8.83 12.32 14.65
CA TRP A 160 8.45 13.43 15.52
C TRP A 160 9.18 13.29 16.85
N LEU A 161 10.22 14.07 17.04
CA LEU A 161 11.02 14.08 18.25
C LEU A 161 10.48 15.07 19.28
N TYR A 162 10.58 14.73 20.53
CA TYR A 162 10.40 15.63 21.66
C TYR A 162 11.46 15.37 22.71
N SER A 163 11.79 16.39 23.50
CA SER A 163 12.64 16.21 24.67
C SER A 163 11.78 15.68 25.82
N ASP A 164 12.22 14.59 26.44
CA ASP A 164 11.57 14.07 27.64
C ASP A 164 11.90 14.93 28.88
N LYS A 165 11.43 14.52 30.04
CA LYS A 165 11.64 15.24 31.31
C LYS A 165 13.13 15.35 31.70
N ASP A 166 13.98 14.47 31.20
CA ASP A 166 15.41 14.40 31.45
C ASP A 166 16.22 15.07 30.30
N GLY A 167 15.54 15.73 29.35
CA GLY A 167 16.14 16.41 28.20
C GLY A 167 16.54 15.49 27.05
N MET A 168 16.29 14.19 27.15
CA MET A 168 16.65 13.21 26.12
C MET A 168 15.60 13.19 24.99
N GLN A 169 16.08 12.99 23.75
CA GLN A 169 15.19 12.92 22.60
C GLN A 169 14.48 11.57 22.50
N ALA A 170 13.18 11.64 22.33
CA ALA A 170 12.31 10.49 22.15
C ALA A 170 11.32 10.73 21.01
N VAL A 171 10.84 9.65 20.38
CA VAL A 171 9.80 9.73 19.35
C VAL A 171 8.43 9.84 20.00
N GLY A 172 7.67 10.87 19.62
CA GLY A 172 6.31 11.04 20.12
C GLY A 172 5.59 12.21 19.47
N GLN A 173 4.76 11.93 18.47
CA GLN A 173 4.10 12.94 17.63
C GLN A 173 3.29 13.97 18.43
N ASP A 174 2.41 13.52 19.32
CA ASP A 174 1.56 14.46 20.06
C ASP A 174 2.38 15.36 21.00
N LYS A 175 3.39 14.80 21.67
CA LYS A 175 4.29 15.57 22.55
C LYS A 175 5.13 16.55 21.76
N CYS A 176 5.62 16.16 20.59
CA CYS A 176 6.33 17.04 19.67
C CYS A 176 5.43 18.22 19.24
N LEU A 177 4.22 17.94 18.78
CA LEU A 177 3.28 18.95 18.36
C LEU A 177 2.82 19.86 19.51
N GLN A 178 2.70 19.31 20.71
CA GLN A 178 2.42 20.10 21.91
C GLN A 178 3.57 21.06 22.22
N ALA A 179 4.81 20.58 22.18
CA ALA A 179 5.98 21.42 22.40
C ALA A 179 6.13 22.52 21.31
N ALA A 180 5.71 22.25 20.10
CA ALA A 180 5.61 23.22 19.01
C ALA A 180 4.41 24.19 19.13
N GLY A 181 3.62 24.12 20.20
CA GLY A 181 2.48 25.01 20.40
C GLY A 181 1.27 24.74 19.49
N ILE A 182 1.23 23.60 18.81
CA ILE A 182 0.12 23.26 17.89
C ILE A 182 -1.15 22.99 18.69
N PRO A 183 -2.25 23.75 18.48
CA PRO A 183 -3.49 23.58 19.24
C PRO A 183 -4.28 22.35 18.76
N LEU A 184 -5.24 21.92 19.57
CA LEU A 184 -6.31 21.04 19.11
C LEU A 184 -7.22 21.80 18.12
N PRO A 185 -7.86 21.13 17.17
CA PRO A 185 -8.87 21.76 16.30
C PRO A 185 -10.01 22.43 17.10
N HIS A 186 -10.38 21.83 18.21
CA HIS A 186 -11.38 22.32 19.16
C HIS A 186 -10.79 22.28 20.58
N PRO A 187 -10.12 23.35 21.04
CA PRO A 187 -9.43 23.38 22.34
C PRO A 187 -10.34 23.17 23.55
N ASP A 188 -11.59 23.55 23.42
CA ASP A 188 -12.69 23.43 24.41
C ASP A 188 -13.28 22.01 24.54
N LYS A 189 -12.91 21.11 23.60
CA LYS A 189 -13.41 19.73 23.61
C LYS A 189 -12.32 18.73 24.03
N PRO A 190 -12.72 17.60 24.62
CA PRO A 190 -11.80 16.53 24.95
C PRO A 190 -11.03 16.03 23.70
N ARG A 191 -9.82 15.55 23.95
CA ARG A 191 -9.04 14.88 22.89
C ARG A 191 -9.75 13.62 22.40
N SER A 192 -9.74 13.44 21.10
CA SER A 192 -10.33 12.28 20.44
C SER A 192 -9.60 11.98 19.13
N ARG A 193 -10.02 10.92 18.44
CA ARG A 193 -9.53 10.61 17.08
C ARG A 193 -9.68 11.80 16.12
N TYR A 194 -10.73 12.59 16.27
CA TYR A 194 -11.04 13.74 15.40
C TYR A 194 -10.61 15.08 16.00
N ASN A 195 -10.26 15.11 17.27
CA ASN A 195 -9.81 16.32 17.97
C ASN A 195 -8.43 16.08 18.58
N ASN A 196 -7.40 16.14 17.75
CA ASN A 196 -6.01 15.96 18.16
C ASN A 196 -5.09 16.89 17.38
N ARG A 197 -3.89 17.12 17.89
CA ARG A 197 -2.92 18.05 17.29
C ARG A 197 -2.47 17.64 15.89
N LYS A 198 -2.46 16.34 15.59
CA LYS A 198 -2.12 15.87 14.23
C LYS A 198 -3.12 16.39 13.19
N GLN A 199 -4.40 16.53 13.51
CA GLN A 199 -5.39 17.09 12.58
C GLN A 199 -5.05 18.54 12.22
N THR A 200 -4.67 19.36 13.21
CA THR A 200 -4.23 20.74 12.97
C THR A 200 -2.95 20.76 12.15
N ALA A 201 -1.94 20.01 12.53
CA ALA A 201 -0.67 19.93 11.80
C ALA A 201 -0.87 19.42 10.37
N SER A 202 -1.69 18.40 10.16
CA SER A 202 -1.98 17.86 8.81
C SER A 202 -2.71 18.88 7.93
N ARG A 203 -3.59 19.71 8.51
CA ARG A 203 -4.21 20.81 7.77
C ARG A 203 -3.18 21.85 7.36
N MET A 204 -2.33 22.31 8.29
CA MET A 204 -1.25 23.26 8.02
C MET A 204 -0.30 22.74 6.92
N MET A 205 0.09 21.48 7.02
CA MET A 205 0.93 20.81 6.01
C MET A 205 0.29 20.78 4.63
N ARG A 206 -1.00 20.46 4.57
CA ARG A 206 -1.74 20.43 3.31
C ARG A 206 -1.84 21.84 2.69
N GLU A 207 -2.19 22.82 3.48
CA GLU A 207 -2.29 24.22 3.04
C GLU A 207 -0.96 24.72 2.48
N GLN A 208 0.13 24.41 3.16
CA GLN A 208 1.47 24.80 2.71
C GLN A 208 1.92 24.03 1.47
N PHE A 209 1.69 22.72 1.42
CA PHE A 209 2.00 21.93 0.23
C PHE A 209 1.27 22.47 -1.00
N PHE A 210 0.01 22.84 -0.84
CA PHE A 210 -0.76 23.49 -1.89
C PHE A 210 -0.22 24.89 -2.25
N SER A 211 0.27 25.67 -1.27
CA SER A 211 0.91 26.97 -1.55
C SER A 211 2.15 26.79 -2.42
N ILE A 212 3.04 25.88 -2.03
CA ILE A 212 4.24 25.58 -2.82
C ILE A 212 3.87 25.09 -4.23
N CYS A 213 2.87 24.20 -4.36
CA CYS A 213 2.41 23.79 -5.69
C CYS A 213 1.94 24.97 -6.55
N ARG A 214 1.23 25.95 -5.96
CA ARG A 214 0.81 27.17 -6.70
C ARG A 214 1.99 28.00 -7.15
N GLU A 215 3.00 28.15 -6.30
CA GLU A 215 4.22 28.90 -6.62
C GLU A 215 4.99 28.26 -7.78
N HIS A 216 4.89 26.94 -7.93
CA HIS A 216 5.42 26.18 -9.06
C HIS A 216 4.47 26.09 -10.28
N GLY A 217 3.44 26.94 -10.34
CA GLY A 217 2.58 27.09 -11.52
C GLY A 217 1.35 26.18 -11.57
N PHE A 218 1.05 25.44 -10.49
CA PHE A 218 -0.11 24.55 -10.42
C PHE A 218 -1.36 25.22 -9.81
N GLY A 219 -1.58 26.50 -10.07
CA GLY A 219 -2.64 27.31 -9.46
C GLY A 219 -4.06 26.81 -9.68
N SER A 220 -4.39 26.42 -10.91
CA SER A 220 -5.74 25.95 -11.28
C SER A 220 -6.15 24.60 -10.64
N MET A 221 -5.19 23.85 -10.09
CA MET A 221 -5.44 22.55 -9.46
C MET A 221 -6.05 22.65 -8.07
N LEU A 222 -5.92 23.78 -7.41
CA LEU A 222 -6.06 23.92 -5.96
C LEU A 222 -7.27 24.73 -5.55
N GLU A 223 -8.06 25.19 -6.49
CA GLU A 223 -9.35 25.86 -6.25
C GLU A 223 -10.45 24.87 -5.82
N THR A 224 -10.13 23.98 -4.89
CA THR A 224 -11.17 23.32 -4.13
C THR A 224 -11.47 24.22 -2.94
N THR A 225 -12.65 24.85 -2.97
CA THR A 225 -13.19 25.59 -1.81
C THR A 225 -12.96 24.79 -0.52
N PRO A 226 -12.57 25.42 0.60
CA PRO A 226 -12.51 24.76 1.89
C PRO A 226 -13.87 24.13 2.16
N ARG A 227 -13.92 22.80 2.16
CA ARG A 227 -15.16 22.08 2.44
C ARG A 227 -15.43 22.18 3.92
N GLU A 228 -16.66 22.54 4.30
CA GLU A 228 -17.12 22.41 5.68
C GLU A 228 -16.89 20.98 6.15
N ALA A 229 -16.32 20.80 7.32
CA ALA A 229 -15.87 19.50 7.83
C ALA A 229 -16.98 18.42 7.82
N SER A 230 -18.26 18.82 7.91
CA SER A 230 -19.41 17.92 7.83
C SER A 230 -19.70 17.39 6.41
N ARG A 231 -19.39 18.18 5.36
CA ARG A 231 -19.54 17.75 3.96
C ARG A 231 -18.38 16.88 3.50
N SER A 232 -17.14 17.18 3.92
CA SER A 232 -15.97 16.40 3.53
C SER A 232 -16.02 14.95 4.02
N GLY A 233 -16.64 14.70 5.17
CA GLY A 233 -16.85 13.34 5.68
C GLY A 233 -17.81 12.54 4.79
N ARG A 234 -18.97 13.09 4.45
CA ARG A 234 -19.96 12.42 3.60
C ARG A 234 -19.43 12.18 2.19
N GLU A 235 -18.81 13.18 1.56
CA GLU A 235 -18.26 13.02 0.21
C GLU A 235 -17.09 12.04 0.16
N LEU A 236 -16.26 11.95 1.22
CA LEU A 236 -15.23 10.94 1.32
C LEU A 236 -15.84 9.54 1.48
N GLU A 237 -16.91 9.40 2.24
CA GLU A 237 -17.62 8.13 2.41
C GLU A 237 -18.36 7.75 1.11
N ASP A 238 -19.01 8.69 0.44
CA ASP A 238 -19.63 8.48 -0.88
C ASP A 238 -18.57 8.12 -1.93
N TYR A 239 -17.41 8.77 -1.91
CA TYR A 239 -16.29 8.41 -2.78
C TYR A 239 -15.78 6.99 -2.48
N LYS A 240 -15.57 6.65 -1.20
CA LYS A 240 -15.14 5.30 -0.80
C LYS A 240 -16.19 4.25 -1.16
N ALA A 241 -17.46 4.54 -0.96
CA ALA A 241 -18.56 3.66 -1.36
C ALA A 241 -18.59 3.44 -2.88
N ASN A 242 -18.47 4.49 -3.67
CA ASN A 242 -18.38 4.42 -5.13
C ASN A 242 -17.16 3.64 -5.60
N GLU A 243 -15.99 3.88 -5.00
CA GLU A 243 -14.77 3.14 -5.34
C GLU A 243 -14.85 1.68 -4.90
N ALA A 244 -15.42 1.39 -3.73
CA ALA A 244 -15.67 0.01 -3.30
C ALA A 244 -16.66 -0.69 -4.24
N GLN A 245 -17.71 -0.01 -4.69
CA GLN A 245 -18.66 -0.53 -5.65
C GLN A 245 -18.01 -0.80 -7.02
N LYS A 246 -17.21 0.12 -7.54
CA LYS A 246 -16.44 -0.08 -8.78
C LYS A 246 -15.51 -1.29 -8.68
N ARG A 247 -14.79 -1.41 -7.56
CA ARG A 247 -13.90 -2.55 -7.31
C ARG A 247 -14.67 -3.86 -7.20
N ALA A 248 -15.84 -3.87 -6.54
CA ALA A 248 -16.72 -5.02 -6.45
C ALA A 248 -17.24 -5.43 -7.84
N GLN A 249 -17.69 -4.49 -8.65
CA GLN A 249 -18.12 -4.73 -10.03
C GLN A 249 -16.99 -5.26 -10.91
N ALA A 250 -15.79 -4.67 -10.78
CA ALA A 250 -14.61 -5.15 -11.50
C ALA A 250 -14.20 -6.56 -11.08
N ALA A 251 -14.29 -6.88 -9.79
CA ALA A 251 -14.01 -8.22 -9.26
C ALA A 251 -15.07 -9.24 -9.74
N GLU A 252 -16.34 -8.86 -9.76
CA GLU A 252 -17.41 -9.68 -10.30
C GLU A 252 -17.24 -9.96 -11.79
N MET A 253 -16.90 -8.93 -12.57
CA MET A 253 -16.58 -9.11 -13.99
C MET A 253 -15.40 -10.05 -14.19
N ARG A 254 -14.31 -9.89 -13.40
CA ARG A 254 -13.14 -10.78 -13.46
C ARG A 254 -13.53 -12.21 -13.09
N ALA A 255 -14.37 -12.41 -12.09
CA ALA A 255 -14.87 -13.72 -11.69
C ALA A 255 -15.68 -14.38 -12.82
N LYS A 256 -16.62 -13.65 -13.44
CA LYS A 256 -17.41 -14.12 -14.60
C LYS A 256 -16.52 -14.45 -15.79
N MET A 257 -15.52 -13.62 -16.08
CA MET A 257 -14.56 -13.92 -17.14
C MET A 257 -13.72 -15.16 -16.84
N ALA A 258 -13.31 -15.36 -15.60
CA ALA A 258 -12.56 -16.53 -15.17
C ALA A 258 -13.43 -17.81 -15.29
N GLU A 259 -14.69 -17.75 -14.86
CA GLU A 259 -15.67 -18.84 -15.00
C GLU A 259 -15.89 -19.20 -16.47
N GLU A 260 -16.11 -18.21 -17.33
CA GLU A 260 -16.30 -18.44 -18.76
C GLU A 260 -15.05 -19.06 -19.42
N LYS A 261 -13.86 -18.58 -19.07
CA LYS A 261 -12.59 -19.17 -19.53
C LYS A 261 -12.44 -20.62 -19.05
N THR A 262 -12.81 -20.89 -17.79
CA THR A 262 -12.79 -22.25 -17.23
C THR A 262 -13.74 -23.16 -18.03
N ARG A 263 -14.97 -22.70 -18.29
CA ARG A 263 -15.97 -23.42 -19.09
C ARG A 263 -15.48 -23.66 -20.52
N GLN A 264 -14.84 -22.68 -21.14
CA GLN A 264 -14.26 -22.84 -22.48
C GLN A 264 -13.12 -23.86 -22.49
N ALA A 265 -12.27 -23.83 -21.46
CA ALA A 265 -11.19 -24.79 -21.29
C ALA A 265 -11.72 -26.23 -21.05
N GLU A 266 -12.76 -26.38 -20.22
CA GLU A 266 -13.44 -27.67 -20.00
C GLU A 266 -14.07 -28.21 -21.28
N THR A 267 -14.75 -27.36 -22.05
CA THR A 267 -15.33 -27.71 -23.34
C THR A 267 -14.25 -28.16 -24.34
N SER A 268 -13.14 -27.47 -24.35
CA SER A 268 -11.98 -27.82 -25.19
C SER A 268 -11.37 -29.15 -24.76
N LEU A 269 -11.24 -29.39 -23.44
CA LEU A 269 -10.79 -30.68 -22.88
C LEU A 269 -11.74 -31.83 -23.25
N GLN A 270 -13.06 -31.61 -23.21
CA GLN A 270 -14.04 -32.63 -23.63
C GLN A 270 -13.93 -32.94 -25.12
N ARG A 271 -13.75 -31.92 -25.97
CA ARG A 271 -13.52 -32.11 -27.42
C ARG A 271 -12.27 -32.95 -27.67
N ILE A 272 -11.17 -32.65 -26.96
CA ILE A 272 -9.92 -33.39 -27.06
C ILE A 272 -10.10 -34.84 -26.59
N LYS A 273 -10.81 -35.06 -25.47
CA LYS A 273 -11.14 -36.40 -24.97
C LYS A 273 -11.97 -37.19 -25.96
N SER A 274 -13.00 -36.59 -26.56
CA SER A 274 -13.84 -37.23 -27.59
C SER A 274 -13.02 -37.56 -28.84
N THR A 275 -12.15 -36.64 -29.27
CA THR A 275 -11.25 -36.87 -30.43
C THR A 275 -10.27 -38.03 -30.14
N LYS A 276 -9.71 -38.08 -28.91
CA LYS A 276 -8.86 -39.18 -28.45
C LYS A 276 -9.61 -40.52 -28.47
N THR A 277 -10.86 -40.52 -27.97
CA THR A 277 -11.69 -41.72 -27.96
C THR A 277 -12.01 -42.19 -29.39
N HIS A 278 -12.31 -41.25 -30.28
CA HIS A 278 -12.49 -41.54 -31.71
C HIS A 278 -11.20 -42.07 -32.37
N ALA A 279 -10.06 -41.46 -32.04
CA ALA A 279 -8.75 -41.93 -32.57
C ALA A 279 -8.45 -43.37 -32.04
N GLN A 280 -8.70 -43.62 -30.76
CA GLN A 280 -8.53 -44.98 -30.18
C GLN A 280 -9.42 -46.00 -30.86
N LYS A 281 -10.71 -45.69 -31.08
CA LYS A 281 -11.64 -46.59 -31.79
C LYS A 281 -11.18 -46.85 -33.26
N ARG A 282 -10.61 -45.83 -33.92
CA ARG A 282 -10.04 -45.98 -35.28
C ARG A 282 -8.80 -46.87 -35.21
N THR A 283 -7.93 -46.68 -34.24
CA THR A 283 -6.73 -47.49 -34.07
C THR A 283 -7.12 -48.94 -33.78
N GLN A 284 -8.12 -49.19 -32.92
CA GLN A 284 -8.62 -50.50 -32.64
C GLN A 284 -9.21 -51.19 -33.87
N ARG A 285 -10.04 -50.46 -34.66
CA ARG A 285 -10.55 -50.98 -35.95
C ARG A 285 -9.46 -51.16 -36.99
N ALA A 286 -8.45 -50.30 -36.96
CA ALA A 286 -7.28 -50.49 -37.85
C ALA A 286 -6.39 -51.68 -37.41
N GLN A 287 -6.31 -51.95 -36.09
CA GLN A 287 -5.67 -53.16 -35.55
C GLN A 287 -6.44 -54.45 -35.93
N GLU A 288 -7.75 -54.39 -35.92
CA GLU A 288 -8.61 -55.48 -36.33
C GLU A 288 -8.54 -55.72 -37.87
N GLN A 289 -8.22 -54.67 -38.64
CA GLN A 289 -7.98 -54.79 -40.09
C GLN A 289 -6.49 -54.90 -40.46
N ALA A 290 -5.66 -54.98 -39.42
CA ALA A 290 -4.28 -54.63 -39.59
C ALA A 290 -3.31 -55.80 -39.66
N GLN A 291 -3.28 -56.34 -40.66
CA GLN A 291 -1.96 -56.83 -41.11
C GLN A 291 -1.29 -55.86 -42.14
N GLU A 292 -1.89 -54.72 -42.39
CA GLU A 292 -1.47 -54.00 -43.61
C GLU A 292 -0.68 -52.67 -43.46
N GLN A 293 -0.52 -52.05 -42.26
CA GLN A 293 0.26 -50.78 -42.29
C GLN A 293 0.97 -50.37 -41.01
N GLU A 294 2.15 -50.87 -40.77
CA GLU A 294 3.09 -50.39 -39.73
C GLU A 294 3.44 -48.90 -39.82
N SER A 295 3.38 -48.32 -41.02
CA SER A 295 3.65 -46.90 -41.25
C SER A 295 2.52 -45.98 -40.75
N ARG A 296 1.27 -46.44 -40.71
CA ARG A 296 0.14 -45.71 -40.11
C ARG A 296 0.17 -45.65 -38.57
N ASN A 297 0.74 -46.68 -37.95
CA ASN A 297 0.87 -46.73 -36.51
C ASN A 297 1.83 -45.66 -35.95
N SER A 298 2.87 -45.29 -36.69
CA SER A 298 3.78 -44.22 -36.28
C SER A 298 3.12 -42.84 -36.34
N THR A 299 2.32 -42.61 -37.38
CA THR A 299 1.57 -41.36 -37.55
C THR A 299 0.47 -41.22 -36.47
N LEU A 300 -0.23 -42.34 -36.13
CA LEU A 300 -1.25 -42.35 -35.10
C LEU A 300 -0.64 -42.13 -33.69
N ARG A 301 0.54 -42.71 -33.40
CA ARG A 301 1.29 -42.47 -32.15
C ARG A 301 1.77 -41.03 -32.04
N ALA A 302 2.22 -40.41 -33.14
CA ALA A 302 2.60 -38.99 -33.16
C ALA A 302 1.40 -38.08 -32.85
N THR A 303 0.24 -38.37 -33.44
CA THR A 303 -1.01 -37.63 -33.24
C THR A 303 -1.52 -37.78 -31.80
N GLU A 304 -1.42 -39.01 -31.24
CA GLU A 304 -1.83 -39.26 -29.84
C GLU A 304 -0.93 -38.51 -28.84
N SER A 305 0.37 -38.43 -29.12
CA SER A 305 1.34 -37.66 -28.35
C SER A 305 1.04 -36.15 -28.42
N GLU A 306 0.65 -35.64 -29.57
CA GLU A 306 0.31 -34.24 -29.81
C GLU A 306 -0.98 -33.88 -29.05
N ILE A 307 -2.01 -34.75 -29.08
CA ILE A 307 -3.26 -34.59 -28.34
C ILE A 307 -3.00 -34.61 -26.83
N ARG A 308 -2.19 -35.55 -26.34
CA ARG A 308 -1.81 -35.60 -24.93
C ARG A 308 -1.07 -34.31 -24.50
N GLY A 309 -0.08 -33.88 -25.27
CA GLY A 309 0.65 -32.65 -25.00
C GLY A 309 -0.25 -31.39 -25.06
N ARG A 310 -1.28 -31.42 -25.88
CA ARG A 310 -2.30 -30.37 -25.94
C ARG A 310 -3.23 -30.40 -24.72
N MET A 311 -3.66 -31.61 -24.33
CA MET A 311 -4.47 -31.77 -23.12
C MET A 311 -3.73 -31.38 -21.83
N GLU A 312 -2.45 -31.70 -21.72
CA GLU A 312 -1.63 -31.27 -20.57
C GLU A 312 -1.49 -29.75 -20.51
N ARG A 313 -1.32 -29.09 -21.65
CA ARG A 313 -1.31 -27.62 -21.71
C ARG A 313 -2.64 -27.03 -21.29
N GLU A 314 -3.74 -27.55 -21.80
CA GLU A 314 -5.09 -27.06 -21.46
C GLU A 314 -5.45 -27.36 -19.99
N GLN A 315 -5.04 -28.50 -19.44
CA GLN A 315 -5.21 -28.77 -18.02
C GLN A 315 -4.46 -27.78 -17.10
N ARG A 316 -3.24 -27.38 -17.51
CA ARG A 316 -2.49 -26.33 -16.78
C ARG A 316 -3.24 -25.00 -16.86
N THR A 317 -3.73 -24.64 -18.03
CA THR A 317 -4.52 -23.42 -18.21
C THR A 317 -5.79 -23.42 -17.36
N ALA A 318 -6.52 -24.53 -17.34
CA ALA A 318 -7.73 -24.69 -16.52
C ALA A 318 -7.46 -24.52 -15.00
N ARG A 319 -6.34 -25.09 -14.51
CA ARG A 319 -5.94 -24.90 -13.10
C ARG A 319 -5.63 -23.45 -12.78
N GLN A 320 -4.85 -22.78 -13.64
CA GLN A 320 -4.52 -21.35 -13.46
C GLN A 320 -5.78 -20.48 -13.43
N LEU A 321 -6.74 -20.76 -14.31
CA LEU A 321 -8.01 -20.03 -14.36
C LEU A 321 -8.86 -20.29 -13.11
N ALA A 322 -8.87 -21.51 -12.59
CA ALA A 322 -9.58 -21.82 -11.34
C ALA A 322 -8.99 -21.08 -10.12
N GLU A 323 -7.66 -20.99 -10.05
CA GLU A 323 -6.98 -20.20 -8.99
C GLU A 323 -7.29 -18.69 -9.11
N MET A 324 -7.30 -18.17 -10.34
CA MET A 324 -7.69 -16.77 -10.58
C MET A 324 -9.14 -16.50 -10.14
N ASN A 325 -10.06 -17.42 -10.46
CA ASN A 325 -11.46 -17.31 -10.05
C ASN A 325 -11.61 -17.32 -8.52
N GLN A 326 -10.88 -18.19 -7.84
CA GLN A 326 -10.91 -18.24 -6.38
C GLN A 326 -10.41 -16.93 -5.75
N LYS A 327 -9.30 -16.39 -6.25
CA LYS A 327 -8.78 -15.09 -5.79
C LYS A 327 -9.77 -13.95 -6.05
N ALA A 328 -10.34 -13.91 -7.26
CA ALA A 328 -11.34 -12.89 -7.60
C ALA A 328 -12.58 -12.95 -6.68
N ARG A 329 -13.06 -14.15 -6.35
CA ARG A 329 -14.18 -14.33 -5.41
C ARG A 329 -13.84 -13.91 -3.98
N GLN A 330 -12.61 -14.15 -3.53
CA GLN A 330 -12.15 -13.63 -2.23
C GLN A 330 -12.16 -12.11 -2.22
N THR A 331 -11.57 -11.49 -3.24
CA THR A 331 -11.56 -10.03 -3.39
C THR A 331 -12.97 -9.45 -3.40
N LEU A 332 -13.89 -10.09 -4.13
CA LEU A 332 -15.30 -9.67 -4.16
C LEU A 332 -15.94 -9.71 -2.77
N ARG A 333 -15.74 -10.80 -2.02
CA ARG A 333 -16.28 -10.92 -0.64
C ARG A 333 -15.74 -9.84 0.29
N GLU A 334 -14.45 -9.53 0.18
CA GLU A 334 -13.84 -8.47 0.97
C GLU A 334 -14.39 -7.09 0.61
N MET A 335 -14.55 -6.81 -0.69
CA MET A 335 -15.14 -5.56 -1.16
C MET A 335 -16.62 -5.44 -0.78
N GLN A 336 -17.38 -6.53 -0.84
CA GLN A 336 -18.78 -6.54 -0.37
C GLN A 336 -18.89 -6.26 1.13
N LYS A 337 -17.98 -6.81 1.94
CA LYS A 337 -17.91 -6.46 3.37
C LYS A 337 -17.61 -4.98 3.59
N GLN A 338 -16.69 -4.42 2.79
CA GLN A 338 -16.40 -2.98 2.85
C GLN A 338 -17.63 -2.13 2.46
N LEU A 339 -18.37 -2.55 1.45
CA LEU A 339 -19.62 -1.90 1.03
C LEU A 339 -20.71 -1.94 2.12
N GLU A 340 -20.87 -3.07 2.80
CA GLU A 340 -21.82 -3.18 3.91
C GLU A 340 -21.47 -2.25 5.08
N VAL A 341 -20.18 -2.07 5.35
CA VAL A 341 -19.69 -1.11 6.36
C VAL A 341 -19.98 0.35 5.93
N LEU A 342 -19.99 0.65 4.64
CA LEU A 342 -20.23 2.00 4.11
C LEU A 342 -21.73 2.36 3.97
N LYS A 343 -22.60 1.37 3.76
CA LYS A 343 -24.07 1.56 3.61
C LYS A 343 -24.74 2.29 4.77
N PRO A 344 -24.39 2.07 6.05
CA PRO A 344 -25.02 2.73 7.17
C PRO A 344 -24.81 4.23 7.28
N TYR A 345 -23.90 4.85 6.49
CA TYR A 345 -23.60 6.28 6.58
C TYR A 345 -24.59 7.22 5.91
N LEU A 346 -25.65 6.70 5.35
CA LEU A 346 -26.65 7.49 4.65
C LEU A 346 -27.74 8.09 5.58
N SER A 347 -27.82 7.69 6.86
CA SER A 347 -28.76 8.25 7.86
C SER A 347 -28.10 8.45 9.23
N LYS A 348 -28.65 9.37 10.05
CA LYS A 348 -28.14 9.68 11.40
C LYS A 348 -28.10 8.48 12.36
N ALA A 349 -28.99 7.53 12.22
CA ALA A 349 -29.06 6.33 13.04
C ALA A 349 -27.93 5.35 12.63
N GLU A 350 -27.60 5.29 11.38
CA GLU A 350 -26.60 4.44 10.78
C GLU A 350 -25.16 4.96 11.01
N GLN A 351 -24.99 6.28 11.15
CA GLN A 351 -23.71 6.89 11.55
C GLN A 351 -23.21 6.36 12.90
N LYS A 352 -24.12 6.20 13.85
CA LYS A 352 -23.78 5.69 15.19
C LYS A 352 -23.35 4.22 15.16
N GLN A 353 -23.92 3.43 14.28
CA GLN A 353 -23.63 2.01 14.12
C GLN A 353 -22.26 1.79 13.46
N LEU A 354 -21.87 2.64 12.54
CA LEU A 354 -20.57 2.56 11.89
C LEU A 354 -19.43 3.07 12.77
N GLU A 355 -19.66 4.12 13.56
CA GLU A 355 -18.70 4.54 14.59
C GLU A 355 -18.39 3.40 15.58
N GLU A 356 -19.39 2.57 15.86
CA GLU A 356 -19.25 1.40 16.70
C GLU A 356 -18.51 0.26 16.02
N GLN A 357 -18.78 0.02 14.73
CA GLN A 357 -18.06 -0.96 13.90
C GLN A 357 -16.62 -0.51 13.61
N GLN A 358 -16.38 0.78 13.36
CA GLN A 358 -15.03 1.31 13.21
C GLN A 358 -14.23 1.19 14.51
N ARG A 359 -14.86 1.40 15.68
CA ARG A 359 -14.21 1.13 16.98
C ARG A 359 -13.87 -0.35 17.17
N GLN A 360 -14.75 -1.26 16.75
CA GLN A 360 -14.48 -2.70 16.83
C GLN A 360 -13.34 -3.12 15.92
N LEU A 361 -13.30 -2.63 14.67
CA LEU A 361 -12.19 -2.86 13.75
C LEU A 361 -10.89 -2.22 14.24
N GLU A 362 -10.95 -1.05 14.88
CA GLU A 362 -9.77 -0.42 15.47
C GLU A 362 -9.28 -1.18 16.71
N GLN A 363 -10.17 -1.79 17.48
CA GLN A 363 -9.80 -2.66 18.61
C GLN A 363 -9.17 -3.97 18.12
N GLU A 364 -9.70 -4.60 17.07
CA GLU A 364 -9.07 -5.78 16.44
C GLU A 364 -7.70 -5.45 15.82
N TRP A 365 -7.48 -4.22 15.36
CA TRP A 365 -6.17 -3.77 14.85
C TRP A 365 -5.19 -3.35 15.95
N ASP A 366 -5.70 -3.02 17.16
CA ASP A 366 -4.87 -2.64 18.31
C ASP A 366 -4.50 -3.83 19.21
N GLU A 367 -5.14 -4.97 19.04
CA GLU A 367 -4.70 -6.21 19.68
C GLU A 367 -3.62 -6.86 18.80
N PRO A 368 -2.36 -6.93 19.27
CA PRO A 368 -1.36 -7.71 18.58
C PRO A 368 -1.70 -9.19 18.74
N GLU A 369 -2.17 -9.84 17.69
CA GLU A 369 -2.09 -11.31 17.61
C GLU A 369 -0.61 -11.72 17.59
N TRP A 370 -0.05 -11.86 18.77
CA TRP A 370 1.16 -12.64 19.01
C TRP A 370 0.77 -13.81 19.92
N GLY A 371 0.33 -14.89 19.33
CA GLY A 371 0.42 -16.20 19.91
C GLY A 371 1.75 -16.83 19.50
#